data_b6c4250257d693a787194db60707b74b
#
_entry.id   b6c4250257d693a787194db60707b74b
#
_cell.length_a   1.000
_cell.length_b   1.000
_cell.length_c   1.000
_cell.angle_alpha   90.00
_cell.angle_beta   90.00
_cell.angle_gamma   90.00
#
_symmetry.space_group_name_H-M   'P 1'
#
loop_
_entity.id
_entity.type
_entity.pdbx_description
1 polymer ?
#
loop_
_entity_poly.entity_id
_entity_poly.type
_entity_poly.pdbx_seq_one_letter_code
_entity_poly.pdbx_strand_id
1 'polypeptide(L)'
;MITQLFDKNVFKVISLFSLSPGSRFRRNEIQHRVKLNNIPLDRALTILTDAGILHRKNNLYELHFHNPYTTKIIEIASYQYRECKEIPFDVYLLLQDAESALSLSKTRITDGYLFGSYAKLIYTSDSDVDLAVIVPGSLDDKTSDRRVFDRIAEKLEQKYNKRVEMHIFEKESFYRNKR
;
A
#
# COMPACT_ATOMS: atom_id res chain seq x y z
N MET A 1 -3.14 -8.57 -5.91
CA MET A 1 -3.61 -7.18 -6.14
C MET A 1 -3.11 -6.66 -7.49
N ILE A 2 -3.85 -5.74 -8.10
CA ILE A 2 -3.50 -5.07 -9.38
C ILE A 2 -2.16 -4.31 -9.32
N THR A 3 -1.73 -3.89 -8.14
CA THR A 3 -0.42 -3.28 -7.89
C THR A 3 0.77 -4.09 -8.43
N GLN A 4 0.62 -5.40 -8.57
CA GLN A 4 1.67 -6.26 -9.16
C GLN A 4 1.85 -6.04 -10.67
N LEU A 5 0.85 -5.47 -11.35
CA LEU A 5 0.89 -5.15 -12.78
C LEU A 5 1.46 -3.75 -13.07
N PHE A 6 1.60 -2.92 -12.05
CA PHE A 6 2.07 -1.54 -12.16
C PHE A 6 3.28 -1.31 -11.26
N ASP A 7 4.12 -0.33 -11.61
CA ASP A 7 5.11 0.16 -10.66
C ASP A 7 4.38 0.69 -9.41
N LYS A 8 4.76 0.19 -8.24
CA LYS A 8 4.13 0.51 -6.96
C LYS A 8 4.07 2.02 -6.69
N ASN A 9 5.12 2.76 -7.02
CA ASN A 9 5.19 4.19 -6.74
C ASN A 9 4.31 4.98 -7.70
N VAL A 10 4.26 4.57 -8.96
CA VAL A 10 3.32 5.10 -9.96
C VAL A 10 1.89 4.88 -9.49
N PHE A 11 1.58 3.67 -9.02
CA PHE A 11 0.24 3.34 -8.55
C PHE A 11 -0.19 4.16 -7.33
N LYS A 12 0.72 4.42 -6.37
CA LYS A 12 0.45 5.31 -5.22
C LYS A 12 0.08 6.72 -5.65
N VAL A 13 0.80 7.28 -6.63
CA VAL A 13 0.49 8.61 -7.16
C VAL A 13 -0.88 8.62 -7.85
N ILE A 14 -1.17 7.62 -8.69
CA ILE A 14 -2.48 7.50 -9.35
C ILE A 14 -3.61 7.36 -8.32
N SER A 15 -3.41 6.54 -7.28
CA SER A 15 -4.40 6.37 -6.20
C SER A 15 -4.72 7.69 -5.49
N LEU A 16 -3.72 8.54 -5.26
CA LEU A 16 -3.96 9.88 -4.70
C LEU A 16 -4.89 10.70 -5.59
N PHE A 17 -4.63 10.75 -6.90
CA PHE A 17 -5.47 11.49 -7.83
C PHE A 17 -6.85 10.85 -8.02
N SER A 18 -6.99 9.54 -7.84
CA SER A 18 -8.30 8.87 -7.93
C SER A 18 -9.25 9.25 -6.79
N LEU A 19 -8.72 9.66 -5.64
CA LEU A 19 -9.52 10.14 -4.51
C LEU A 19 -10.16 11.51 -4.80
N SER A 20 -9.50 12.34 -5.60
CA SER A 20 -9.98 13.68 -5.95
C SER A 20 -9.51 14.04 -7.36
N PRO A 21 -10.20 13.54 -8.40
CA PRO A 21 -9.74 13.66 -9.80
C PRO A 21 -9.61 15.10 -10.32
N GLY A 22 -10.35 16.04 -9.74
CA GLY A 22 -10.26 17.48 -10.08
C GLY A 22 -9.16 18.24 -9.34
N SER A 23 -8.44 17.58 -8.45
CA SER A 23 -7.43 18.26 -7.64
C SER A 23 -6.14 18.53 -8.39
N ARG A 24 -5.46 19.59 -7.94
CA ARG A 24 -4.14 20.00 -8.39
C ARG A 24 -3.21 19.98 -7.20
N PHE A 25 -2.06 19.33 -7.35
CA PHE A 25 -1.10 19.20 -6.27
C PHE A 25 0.27 19.71 -6.68
N ARG A 26 0.97 20.36 -5.75
CA ARG A 26 2.41 20.61 -5.87
C ARG A 26 3.17 19.30 -5.61
N ARG A 27 4.38 19.21 -6.14
CA ARG A 27 5.26 18.05 -5.93
C ARG A 27 5.41 17.65 -4.45
N ASN A 28 5.65 18.63 -3.59
CA ASN A 28 5.83 18.40 -2.14
C ASN A 28 4.53 17.91 -1.46
N GLU A 29 3.37 18.37 -1.91
CA GLU A 29 2.06 17.89 -1.42
C GLU A 29 1.84 16.43 -1.80
N ILE A 30 2.15 16.07 -3.06
CA ILE A 30 2.12 14.66 -3.49
C ILE A 30 3.06 13.84 -2.64
N GLN A 31 4.32 14.28 -2.48
CA GLN A 31 5.33 13.60 -1.69
C GLN A 31 4.84 13.28 -0.28
N HIS A 32 4.30 14.27 0.40
CA HIS A 32 3.82 14.13 1.78
C HIS A 32 2.64 13.14 1.87
N ARG A 33 1.71 13.20 0.92
CA ARG A 33 0.49 12.37 0.91
C ARG A 33 0.78 10.91 0.55
N VAL A 34 1.64 10.65 -0.46
CA VAL A 34 1.96 9.28 -0.90
C VAL A 34 3.12 8.64 -0.14
N LYS A 35 3.76 9.39 0.77
CA LYS A 35 4.89 8.92 1.59
C LYS A 35 6.03 8.31 0.75
N LEU A 36 6.41 9.01 -0.34
CA LEU A 36 7.54 8.61 -1.19
C LEU A 36 8.76 9.53 -0.96
N ASN A 37 9.95 8.94 -1.05
CA ASN A 37 11.20 9.69 -1.11
C ASN A 37 11.34 10.41 -2.48
N ASN A 38 12.29 11.35 -2.58
CA ASN A 38 12.47 12.19 -3.76
C ASN A 38 12.64 11.38 -5.05
N ILE A 39 13.59 10.45 -5.11
CA ILE A 39 13.92 9.70 -6.33
C ILE A 39 12.72 8.87 -6.83
N PRO A 40 12.08 8.01 -6.03
CA PRO A 40 10.92 7.25 -6.48
C PRO A 40 9.72 8.12 -6.84
N LEU A 41 9.53 9.27 -6.17
CA LEU A 41 8.47 10.21 -6.53
C LEU A 41 8.73 10.83 -7.90
N ASP A 42 9.93 11.37 -8.12
CA ASP A 42 10.27 12.05 -9.37
C ASP A 42 10.17 11.07 -10.56
N ARG A 43 10.62 9.82 -10.38
CA ARG A 43 10.46 8.76 -11.37
C ARG A 43 8.98 8.49 -11.67
N ALA A 44 8.14 8.37 -10.66
CA ALA A 44 6.71 8.12 -10.84
C ALA A 44 6.02 9.29 -11.56
N LEU A 45 6.34 10.54 -11.17
CA LEU A 45 5.80 11.73 -11.82
C LEU A 45 6.25 11.84 -13.29
N THR A 46 7.52 11.53 -13.58
CA THR A 46 8.04 11.50 -14.95
C THR A 46 7.28 10.48 -15.79
N ILE A 47 7.17 9.23 -15.32
CA ILE A 47 6.43 8.17 -16.03
C ILE A 47 5.00 8.61 -16.35
N LEU A 48 4.28 9.18 -15.38
CA LEU A 48 2.89 9.61 -15.56
C LEU A 48 2.77 10.81 -16.48
N THR A 49 3.74 11.70 -16.47
CA THR A 49 3.76 12.88 -17.36
C THR A 49 4.10 12.46 -18.79
N ASP A 50 5.10 11.61 -18.98
CA ASP A 50 5.50 11.10 -20.30
C ASP A 50 4.39 10.24 -20.94
N ALA A 51 3.65 9.49 -20.13
CA ALA A 51 2.47 8.76 -20.56
C ALA A 51 1.25 9.68 -20.83
N GLY A 52 1.35 10.97 -20.53
CA GLY A 52 0.28 11.93 -20.70
C GLY A 52 -0.93 11.73 -19.77
N ILE A 53 -0.74 10.98 -18.67
CA ILE A 53 -1.79 10.79 -17.63
C ILE A 53 -1.88 11.99 -16.71
N LEU A 54 -0.72 12.55 -16.34
CA LEU A 54 -0.60 13.82 -15.65
C LEU A 54 -0.04 14.87 -16.59
N HIS A 55 -0.41 16.12 -16.38
CA HIS A 55 0.36 17.22 -16.92
C HIS A 55 0.74 18.22 -15.82
N ARG A 56 1.84 18.94 -16.05
CA ARG A 56 2.37 19.93 -15.12
C ARG A 56 2.14 21.32 -15.69
N LYS A 57 1.37 22.14 -14.95
CA LYS A 57 1.13 23.55 -15.29
C LYS A 57 1.35 24.41 -14.04
N ASN A 58 2.17 25.46 -14.16
CA ASN A 58 2.46 26.37 -13.03
C ASN A 58 2.92 25.65 -11.74
N ASN A 59 3.81 24.67 -11.86
CA ASN A 59 4.29 23.82 -10.78
C ASN A 59 3.22 22.96 -10.07
N LEU A 60 2.03 22.82 -10.64
CA LEU A 60 0.97 21.96 -10.19
C LEU A 60 0.84 20.76 -11.14
N TYR A 61 0.65 19.58 -10.59
CA TYR A 61 0.30 18.37 -11.31
C TYR A 61 -1.20 18.17 -11.25
N GLU A 62 -1.81 17.88 -12.40
CA GLU A 62 -3.23 17.59 -12.53
C GLU A 62 -3.45 16.46 -13.55
N LEU A 63 -4.59 15.78 -13.48
CA LEU A 63 -4.95 14.75 -14.45
C LEU A 63 -5.22 15.35 -15.82
N HIS A 64 -4.71 14.68 -16.84
CA HIS A 64 -4.91 15.07 -18.24
C HIS A 64 -6.08 14.28 -18.86
N PHE A 65 -7.30 14.75 -18.64
CA PHE A 65 -8.51 14.04 -19.08
C PHE A 65 -8.71 13.97 -20.62
N HIS A 66 -7.95 14.73 -21.41
CA HIS A 66 -7.96 14.56 -22.86
C HIS A 66 -7.22 13.29 -23.33
N ASN A 67 -6.40 12.70 -22.47
CA ASN A 67 -5.83 11.40 -22.75
C ASN A 67 -6.88 10.31 -22.49
N PRO A 68 -7.21 9.46 -23.49
CA PRO A 68 -8.28 8.46 -23.36
C PRO A 68 -8.00 7.39 -22.31
N TYR A 69 -6.75 7.20 -21.91
CA TYR A 69 -6.36 6.23 -20.89
C TYR A 69 -6.53 6.77 -19.47
N THR A 70 -6.54 8.08 -19.26
CA THR A 70 -6.58 8.69 -17.92
C THR A 70 -7.77 8.21 -17.11
N THR A 71 -8.98 8.29 -17.68
CA THR A 71 -10.21 7.86 -17.00
C THR A 71 -10.16 6.39 -16.63
N LYS A 72 -9.70 5.52 -17.54
CA LYS A 72 -9.61 4.07 -17.32
C LYS A 72 -8.63 3.72 -16.21
N ILE A 73 -7.47 4.39 -16.19
CA ILE A 73 -6.46 4.17 -15.16
C ILE A 73 -6.97 4.62 -13.79
N ILE A 74 -7.65 5.77 -13.73
CA ILE A 74 -8.27 6.27 -12.50
C ILE A 74 -9.38 5.35 -12.01
N GLU A 75 -10.19 4.79 -12.90
CA GLU A 75 -11.19 3.79 -12.54
C GLU A 75 -10.56 2.56 -11.90
N ILE A 76 -9.50 2.01 -12.49
CA ILE A 76 -8.78 0.86 -11.94
C ILE A 76 -8.25 1.18 -10.54
N ALA A 77 -7.60 2.34 -10.35
CA ALA A 77 -7.08 2.75 -9.05
C ALA A 77 -8.19 2.96 -8.02
N SER A 78 -9.31 3.57 -8.42
CA SER A 78 -10.45 3.79 -7.53
C SER A 78 -11.14 2.49 -7.15
N TYR A 79 -11.21 1.51 -8.04
CA TYR A 79 -11.76 0.19 -7.74
C TYR A 79 -10.98 -0.50 -6.63
N GLN A 80 -9.67 -0.51 -6.72
CA GLN A 80 -8.85 -1.14 -5.69
C GLN A 80 -8.97 -0.43 -4.34
N TYR A 81 -9.06 0.89 -4.32
CA TYR A 81 -9.26 1.65 -3.08
C TYR A 81 -10.69 1.48 -2.52
N ARG A 82 -11.71 1.28 -3.35
CA ARG A 82 -13.09 1.05 -2.90
C ARG A 82 -13.25 -0.15 -2.00
N GLU A 83 -12.46 -1.18 -2.19
CA GLU A 83 -12.44 -2.36 -1.32
C GLU A 83 -11.91 -2.01 0.08
N CYS A 84 -11.19 -0.89 0.20
CA CYS A 84 -10.58 -0.40 1.43
C CYS A 84 -11.04 1.03 1.80
N LYS A 85 -12.14 1.53 1.23
CA LYS A 85 -12.56 2.95 1.33
C LYS A 85 -12.82 3.44 2.76
N GLU A 86 -13.11 2.54 3.68
CA GLU A 86 -13.37 2.84 5.08
C GLU A 86 -12.09 2.82 5.93
N ILE A 87 -10.96 2.47 5.31
CA ILE A 87 -9.64 2.51 5.93
C ILE A 87 -8.97 3.85 5.56
N PRO A 88 -8.31 4.55 6.50
CA PRO A 88 -7.56 5.77 6.22
C PRO A 88 -6.54 5.56 5.09
N PHE A 89 -6.36 6.58 4.26
CA PHE A 89 -5.50 6.46 3.07
C PHE A 89 -4.04 6.14 3.42
N ASP A 90 -3.52 6.66 4.53
CA ASP A 90 -2.18 6.34 5.01
C ASP A 90 -2.04 4.86 5.41
N VAL A 91 -3.08 4.27 6.02
CA VAL A 91 -3.12 2.83 6.32
C VAL A 91 -3.23 2.01 5.04
N TYR A 92 -4.04 2.44 4.08
CA TYR A 92 -4.08 1.81 2.75
C TYR A 92 -2.70 1.78 2.07
N LEU A 93 -1.96 2.90 2.11
CA LEU A 93 -0.60 2.96 1.59
C LEU A 93 0.38 2.06 2.38
N LEU A 94 0.20 1.96 3.69
CA LEU A 94 0.95 1.06 4.56
C LEU A 94 0.72 -0.39 4.13
N LEU A 95 -0.53 -0.80 3.89
CA LEU A 95 -0.86 -2.15 3.45
C LEU A 95 -0.24 -2.49 2.09
N GLN A 96 -0.21 -1.54 1.15
CA GLN A 96 0.49 -1.72 -0.13
C GLN A 96 1.99 -1.93 0.03
N ASP A 97 2.63 -1.18 0.96
CA ASP A 97 4.04 -1.35 1.26
C ASP A 97 4.32 -2.66 1.99
N ALA A 98 3.44 -3.06 2.92
CA ALA A 98 3.53 -4.34 3.61
C ALA A 98 3.47 -5.50 2.60
N GLU A 99 2.48 -5.53 1.71
CA GLU A 99 2.37 -6.54 0.65
C GLU A 99 3.64 -6.62 -0.20
N SER A 100 4.15 -5.47 -0.63
CA SER A 100 5.36 -5.41 -1.44
C SER A 100 6.59 -5.94 -0.69
N ALA A 101 6.76 -5.56 0.57
CA ALA A 101 7.89 -6.00 1.40
C ALA A 101 7.83 -7.50 1.69
N LEU A 102 6.62 -8.02 1.97
CA LEU A 102 6.38 -9.43 2.19
C LEU A 102 6.63 -10.26 0.92
N SER A 103 6.16 -9.77 -0.24
CA SER A 103 6.37 -10.45 -1.54
C SER A 103 7.83 -10.50 -1.97
N LEU A 104 8.63 -9.49 -1.58
CA LEU A 104 10.08 -9.44 -1.85
C LEU A 104 10.91 -10.20 -0.81
N SER A 105 10.29 -10.63 0.28
CA SER A 105 10.98 -11.41 1.31
C SER A 105 11.36 -12.80 0.78
N LYS A 106 12.46 -13.37 1.28
CA LYS A 106 12.87 -14.74 0.95
C LYS A 106 11.98 -15.79 1.63
N THR A 107 11.16 -15.37 2.58
CA THR A 107 10.27 -16.25 3.32
C THR A 107 9.05 -16.58 2.46
N ARG A 108 8.73 -17.86 2.36
CA ARG A 108 7.50 -18.29 1.67
C ARG A 108 6.29 -17.83 2.47
N ILE A 109 5.48 -16.99 1.87
CA ILE A 109 4.21 -16.50 2.42
C ILE A 109 3.09 -17.04 1.54
N THR A 110 2.05 -17.61 2.16
CA THR A 110 0.87 -18.11 1.44
C THR A 110 -0.17 -17.00 1.30
N ASP A 111 -0.48 -16.31 2.40
CA ASP A 111 -1.51 -15.29 2.46
C ASP A 111 -1.15 -14.22 3.51
N GLY A 112 -1.74 -13.02 3.38
CA GLY A 112 -1.69 -11.96 4.37
C GLY A 112 -3.09 -11.38 4.60
N TYR A 113 -3.45 -11.12 5.84
CA TYR A 113 -4.75 -10.56 6.21
C TYR A 113 -4.57 -9.38 7.16
N LEU A 114 -5.34 -8.31 6.91
CA LEU A 114 -5.60 -7.29 7.92
C LEU A 114 -6.63 -7.82 8.90
N PHE A 115 -6.39 -7.66 10.20
CA PHE A 115 -7.36 -8.02 11.24
C PHE A 115 -7.43 -6.93 12.32
N GLY A 116 -7.96 -7.23 13.51
CA GLY A 116 -8.03 -6.26 14.59
C GLY A 116 -9.00 -5.11 14.33
N SER A 117 -8.69 -3.94 14.87
CA SER A 117 -9.57 -2.77 14.88
C SER A 117 -9.83 -2.19 13.49
N TYR A 118 -8.80 -2.15 12.64
CA TYR A 118 -8.94 -1.64 11.27
C TYR A 118 -9.81 -2.55 10.39
N ALA A 119 -9.67 -3.86 10.51
CA ALA A 119 -10.51 -4.80 9.77
C ALA A 119 -11.98 -4.76 10.22
N LYS A 120 -12.22 -4.45 11.49
CA LYS A 120 -13.57 -4.32 12.08
C LYS A 120 -14.15 -2.91 11.92
N LEU A 121 -13.39 -1.95 11.40
CA LEU A 121 -13.77 -0.54 11.24
C LEU A 121 -14.15 0.15 12.56
N ILE A 122 -13.50 -0.27 13.67
CA ILE A 122 -13.67 0.31 15.01
C ILE A 122 -12.37 0.95 15.52
N TYR A 123 -11.46 1.29 14.62
CA TYR A 123 -10.16 1.88 14.92
C TYR A 123 -10.28 3.32 15.44
N THR A 124 -9.24 3.74 16.16
CA THR A 124 -8.99 5.11 16.60
C THR A 124 -7.67 5.61 15.99
N SER A 125 -7.30 6.87 16.26
CA SER A 125 -5.99 7.44 15.85
C SER A 125 -4.81 6.61 16.35
N ASP A 126 -4.95 6.02 17.55
CA ASP A 126 -3.88 5.32 18.27
C ASP A 126 -3.92 3.79 18.06
N SER A 127 -4.85 3.32 17.22
CA SER A 127 -4.96 1.90 16.92
C SER A 127 -3.75 1.38 16.16
N ASP A 128 -3.28 0.20 16.57
CA ASP A 128 -2.23 -0.55 15.87
C ASP A 128 -2.79 -1.18 14.58
N VAL A 129 -1.91 -1.38 13.60
CA VAL A 129 -2.25 -2.09 12.37
C VAL A 129 -1.85 -3.55 12.53
N ASP A 130 -2.84 -4.42 12.70
CA ASP A 130 -2.65 -5.85 12.94
C ASP A 130 -2.65 -6.63 11.62
N LEU A 131 -1.53 -7.31 11.32
CA LEU A 131 -1.35 -8.11 10.11
C LEU A 131 -1.12 -9.58 10.47
N ALA A 132 -1.95 -10.47 9.93
CA ALA A 132 -1.73 -11.90 9.98
C ALA A 132 -0.95 -12.34 8.72
N VAL A 133 0.20 -12.95 8.90
CA VAL A 133 1.03 -13.51 7.84
C VAL A 133 0.98 -15.03 7.91
N ILE A 134 0.48 -15.65 6.86
CA ILE A 134 0.32 -17.10 6.80
C ILE A 134 1.52 -17.70 6.06
N VAL A 135 2.20 -18.62 6.72
CA VAL A 135 3.37 -19.31 6.17
C VAL A 135 3.12 -20.81 6.01
N PRO A 136 3.69 -21.46 4.98
CA PRO A 136 3.61 -22.91 4.85
C PRO A 136 4.54 -23.60 5.87
N GLY A 137 4.08 -24.71 6.47
CA GLY A 137 4.88 -25.55 7.37
C GLY A 137 5.02 -25.05 8.80
N SER A 138 5.79 -25.80 9.64
CA SER A 138 5.91 -25.55 11.07
C SER A 138 6.71 -24.30 11.42
N LEU A 139 6.32 -23.62 12.50
CA LEU A 139 7.00 -22.44 13.06
C LEU A 139 8.30 -22.78 13.83
N ASP A 140 8.56 -24.07 14.10
CA ASP A 140 9.66 -24.49 14.98
C ASP A 140 11.07 -24.19 14.42
N ASP A 141 11.21 -24.02 13.10
CA ASP A 141 12.49 -23.70 12.43
C ASP A 141 12.74 -22.20 12.17
N LYS A 142 11.94 -21.26 12.74
CA LYS A 142 11.73 -19.94 12.12
C LYS A 142 12.09 -18.71 12.93
N THR A 143 13.05 -18.79 13.83
CA THR A 143 13.64 -17.59 14.45
C THR A 143 14.22 -16.60 13.41
N SER A 144 14.70 -17.09 12.27
CA SER A 144 15.18 -16.25 11.15
C SER A 144 14.03 -15.53 10.44
N ASP A 145 12.90 -16.22 10.21
CA ASP A 145 11.74 -15.65 9.53
C ASP A 145 11.07 -14.58 10.39
N ARG A 146 10.94 -14.80 11.70
CA ARG A 146 10.38 -13.80 12.61
C ARG A 146 11.17 -12.50 12.57
N ARG A 147 12.49 -12.54 12.56
CA ARG A 147 13.33 -11.34 12.43
C ARG A 147 13.11 -10.58 11.12
N VAL A 148 12.74 -11.28 10.04
CA VAL A 148 12.41 -10.61 8.76
C VAL A 148 11.11 -9.83 8.90
N PHE A 149 10.08 -10.40 9.51
CA PHE A 149 8.80 -9.74 9.73
C PHE A 149 8.90 -8.59 10.72
N ASP A 150 9.66 -8.75 11.82
CA ASP A 150 9.92 -7.66 12.77
C ASP A 150 10.59 -6.47 12.08
N ARG A 151 11.60 -6.70 11.23
CA ARG A 151 12.24 -5.63 10.44
C ARG A 151 11.32 -4.95 9.43
N ILE A 152 10.39 -5.69 8.84
CA ILE A 152 9.38 -5.12 7.94
C ILE A 152 8.43 -4.23 8.74
N ALA A 153 7.93 -4.71 9.89
CA ALA A 153 7.09 -3.95 10.79
C ALA A 153 7.76 -2.64 11.22
N GLU A 154 8.98 -2.70 11.75
CA GLU A 154 9.77 -1.52 12.16
C GLU A 154 9.90 -0.47 11.03
N LYS A 155 10.18 -0.90 9.80
CA LYS A 155 10.28 0.02 8.65
C LYS A 155 8.95 0.67 8.30
N LEU A 156 7.85 -0.06 8.41
CA LEU A 156 6.51 0.46 8.19
C LEU A 156 6.12 1.45 9.29
N GLU A 157 6.39 1.12 10.54
CA GLU A 157 6.17 2.00 11.70
C GLU A 157 6.90 3.33 11.52
N GLN A 158 8.19 3.30 11.21
CA GLN A 158 9.00 4.50 10.98
C GLN A 158 8.46 5.36 9.83
N LYS A 159 7.97 4.71 8.76
CA LYS A 159 7.50 5.42 7.57
C LYS A 159 6.12 6.05 7.76
N TYR A 160 5.22 5.36 8.45
CA TYR A 160 3.82 5.76 8.57
C TYR A 160 3.47 6.35 9.92
N ASN A 161 4.39 6.30 10.89
CA ASN A 161 4.17 6.72 12.28
C ASN A 161 2.92 6.05 12.89
N LYS A 162 2.81 4.74 12.65
CA LYS A 162 1.75 3.89 13.18
C LYS A 162 2.36 2.57 13.61
N ARG A 163 1.95 2.07 14.76
CA ARG A 163 2.38 0.76 15.24
C ARG A 163 1.85 -0.35 14.34
N VAL A 164 2.70 -1.33 14.03
CA VAL A 164 2.39 -2.45 13.14
C VAL A 164 2.73 -3.75 13.84
N GLU A 165 1.72 -4.56 14.11
CA GLU A 165 1.90 -5.88 14.70
C GLU A 165 1.76 -6.97 13.64
N MET A 166 2.81 -7.79 13.45
CA MET A 166 2.79 -8.92 12.52
C MET A 166 2.66 -10.23 13.29
N HIS A 167 1.53 -10.90 13.12
CA HIS A 167 1.25 -12.20 13.71
C HIS A 167 1.45 -13.29 12.66
N ILE A 168 2.33 -14.26 12.97
CA ILE A 168 2.69 -15.33 12.06
C ILE A 168 1.88 -16.57 12.41
N PHE A 169 1.20 -17.13 11.42
CA PHE A 169 0.40 -18.33 11.57
C PHE A 169 0.84 -19.41 10.58
N GLU A 170 0.83 -20.65 11.03
CA GLU A 170 0.95 -21.80 10.16
C GLU A 170 -0.34 -22.00 9.36
N LYS A 171 -0.20 -22.33 8.09
CA LYS A 171 -1.34 -22.52 7.18
C LYS A 171 -2.37 -23.51 7.74
N GLU A 172 -1.93 -24.67 8.21
CA GLU A 172 -2.83 -25.68 8.72
C GLU A 172 -3.56 -25.25 9.99
N SER A 173 -2.86 -24.64 10.96
CA SER A 173 -3.45 -24.15 12.19
C SER A 173 -4.44 -23.03 11.93
N PHE A 174 -4.11 -22.09 11.03
CA PHE A 174 -4.96 -20.96 10.71
C PHE A 174 -6.31 -21.37 10.11
N TYR A 175 -6.31 -22.32 9.18
CA TYR A 175 -7.53 -22.76 8.51
C TYR A 175 -8.34 -23.79 9.29
N ARG A 176 -7.72 -24.53 10.23
CA ARG A 176 -8.49 -25.40 11.18
C ARG A 176 -9.36 -24.60 12.14
N ASN A 177 -8.88 -23.46 12.59
CA ASN A 177 -9.60 -22.63 13.58
C ASN A 177 -10.71 -21.74 12.96
N LYS A 178 -10.90 -21.81 11.64
CA LYS A 178 -11.99 -21.10 10.90
C LYS A 178 -13.26 -21.93 10.68
N ARG A 179 -13.32 -23.17 11.24
CA ARG A 179 -14.53 -24.01 11.17
C ARG A 179 -15.41 -23.85 12.38
#